data_d9a0912edb0bf95a25c22b9cffd0ea9c
#
_entry.id   d9a0912edb0bf95a25c22b9cffd0ea9c
#
_cell.length_a   1.000
_cell.length_b   1.000
_cell.length_c   1.000
_cell.angle_alpha   90.00
_cell.angle_beta   90.00
_cell.angle_gamma   90.00
#
_symmetry.space_group_name_H-M   'P 1'
#
loop_
_entity.id
_entity.type
_entity.pdbx_description
1 polymer ?
#
loop_
_entity_poly.entity_id
_entity_poly.type
_entity_poly.pdbx_seq_one_letter_code
_entity_poly.pdbx_strand_id
1 'polypeptide(L)'
;MALNATIFKAELQIADVDRHYYRDHALTIARHPSETDERMMVRVLAFARHAHETLLFGKGLSSDDEPDLWQKDLTGAIQVWIDVGLPDDKRTRRACGRADEVFIYSYGGRGADLWWEQTRGKLDRTANLTVVNLPFAVTQALAKLAQRNMQLQCTIQEGQVWIADAAQRIEVDLTILKMPQTAGRR
;
A
#
# COMPACT_ATOMS: atom_id res chain seq x y z
N MET A 1 10.31 -23.92 15.80
CA MET A 1 9.19 -24.12 14.85
C MET A 1 8.97 -22.82 14.08
N ALA A 2 8.97 -22.90 12.77
CA ALA A 2 8.62 -21.72 11.97
C ALA A 2 7.14 -21.39 12.22
N LEU A 3 6.85 -20.19 12.65
CA LEU A 3 5.48 -19.73 12.82
C LEU A 3 4.87 -19.55 11.41
N ASN A 4 3.80 -20.30 11.14
CA ASN A 4 3.12 -20.22 9.85
C ASN A 4 2.30 -18.93 9.73
N ALA A 5 2.31 -18.34 8.53
CA ALA A 5 1.45 -17.21 8.23
C ALA A 5 -0.03 -17.60 8.37
N THR A 6 -0.83 -16.67 8.82
CA THR A 6 -2.28 -16.79 8.84
C THR A 6 -2.85 -16.35 7.50
N ILE A 7 -3.67 -17.20 6.86
CA ILE A 7 -4.28 -16.88 5.57
C ILE A 7 -5.63 -16.19 5.77
N PHE A 8 -5.76 -15.03 5.13
CA PHE A 8 -6.99 -14.26 4.99
C PHE A 8 -7.44 -14.27 3.53
N LYS A 9 -8.73 -14.22 3.30
CA LYS A 9 -9.32 -14.09 1.97
C LYS A 9 -10.20 -12.86 1.91
N ALA A 10 -10.14 -12.15 0.79
CA ALA A 10 -11.00 -11.00 0.54
C ALA A 10 -11.55 -11.03 -0.88
N GLU A 11 -12.86 -10.94 -0.99
CA GLU A 11 -13.53 -10.56 -2.22
C GLU A 11 -13.60 -9.03 -2.23
N LEU A 12 -12.84 -8.41 -3.11
CA LEU A 12 -12.69 -6.96 -3.18
C LEU A 12 -13.25 -6.43 -4.48
N GLN A 13 -14.36 -5.71 -4.39
CA GLN A 13 -14.97 -5.01 -5.52
C GLN A 13 -14.39 -3.60 -5.63
N ILE A 14 -13.81 -3.26 -6.76
CA ILE A 14 -13.19 -1.96 -6.99
C ILE A 14 -13.97 -1.19 -8.04
N ALA A 15 -14.38 0.03 -7.68
CA ALA A 15 -14.90 1.04 -8.56
C ALA A 15 -14.01 2.29 -8.47
N ASP A 16 -12.99 2.35 -9.32
CA ASP A 16 -12.08 3.49 -9.43
C ASP A 16 -12.49 4.33 -10.64
N VAL A 17 -13.27 5.37 -10.37
CA VAL A 17 -13.81 6.26 -11.40
C VAL A 17 -12.68 7.08 -12.04
N ASP A 18 -11.67 7.46 -11.25
CA ASP A 18 -10.57 8.32 -11.72
C ASP A 18 -9.69 7.62 -12.76
N ARG A 19 -9.50 6.29 -12.59
CA ARG A 19 -8.73 5.46 -13.54
C ARG A 19 -9.60 4.69 -14.54
N HIS A 20 -10.93 4.80 -14.46
CA HIS A 20 -11.88 3.96 -15.21
C HIS A 20 -11.64 2.46 -14.99
N TYR A 21 -11.35 2.06 -13.76
CA TYR A 21 -11.05 0.68 -13.38
C TYR A 21 -12.17 0.10 -12.52
N TYR A 22 -12.88 -0.89 -13.06
CA TYR A 22 -14.03 -1.53 -12.43
C TYR A 22 -13.83 -3.04 -12.48
N ARG A 23 -13.42 -3.65 -11.37
CA ARG A 23 -13.16 -5.09 -11.28
C ARG A 23 -13.36 -5.64 -9.89
N ASP A 24 -13.66 -6.94 -9.85
CA ASP A 24 -13.68 -7.75 -8.65
C ASP A 24 -12.38 -8.56 -8.57
N HIS A 25 -11.81 -8.63 -7.37
CA HIS A 25 -10.59 -9.37 -7.08
C HIS A 25 -10.82 -10.34 -5.94
N ALA A 26 -10.47 -11.60 -6.15
CA ALA A 26 -10.38 -12.61 -5.09
C ALA A 26 -8.93 -12.63 -4.56
N LEU A 27 -8.72 -12.06 -3.39
CA LEU A 27 -7.39 -11.92 -2.78
C LEU A 27 -7.14 -13.03 -1.76
N THR A 28 -5.95 -13.60 -1.80
CA THR A 28 -5.41 -14.46 -0.74
C THR A 28 -4.23 -13.75 -0.10
N ILE A 29 -4.35 -13.44 1.18
CA ILE A 29 -3.41 -12.59 1.89
C ILE A 29 -2.75 -13.40 3.01
N ALA A 30 -1.44 -13.59 2.93
CA ALA A 30 -0.66 -14.19 4.00
C ALA A 30 -0.28 -13.09 5.00
N ARG A 31 -0.83 -13.18 6.22
CA ARG A 31 -0.43 -12.31 7.33
C ARG A 31 0.67 -12.98 8.13
N HIS A 32 1.85 -12.35 8.17
CA HIS A 32 2.96 -12.84 8.99
C HIS A 32 2.57 -12.84 10.48
N PRO A 33 3.04 -13.81 11.31
CA PRO A 33 2.69 -13.87 12.74
C PRO A 33 2.98 -12.59 13.54
N SER A 34 3.98 -11.82 13.13
CA SER A 34 4.32 -10.52 13.73
C SER A 34 3.60 -9.33 13.09
N GLU A 35 2.78 -9.56 12.07
CA GLU A 35 2.04 -8.49 11.39
C GLU A 35 0.70 -8.23 12.08
N THR A 36 0.38 -6.96 12.28
CA THR A 36 -0.91 -6.54 12.83
C THR A 36 -2.01 -6.58 11.77
N ASP A 37 -3.27 -6.65 12.19
CA ASP A 37 -4.43 -6.50 11.31
C ASP A 37 -4.43 -5.13 10.62
N GLU A 38 -4.01 -4.08 11.35
CA GLU A 38 -3.84 -2.73 10.81
C GLU A 38 -2.91 -2.73 9.60
N ARG A 39 -1.71 -3.30 9.73
CA ARG A 39 -0.74 -3.34 8.63
C ARG A 39 -1.25 -4.15 7.44
N MET A 40 -1.86 -5.29 7.70
CA MET A 40 -2.48 -6.12 6.65
C MET A 40 -3.55 -5.35 5.89
N MET A 41 -4.41 -4.61 6.58
CA MET A 41 -5.48 -3.85 5.94
C MET A 41 -4.95 -2.63 5.18
N VAL A 42 -3.84 -2.03 5.59
CA VAL A 42 -3.15 -1.00 4.79
C VAL A 42 -2.60 -1.61 3.49
N ARG A 43 -2.10 -2.85 3.50
CA ARG A 43 -1.72 -3.55 2.26
C ARG A 43 -2.92 -3.79 1.34
N VAL A 44 -4.07 -4.14 1.89
CA VAL A 44 -5.31 -4.30 1.11
C VAL A 44 -5.75 -2.97 0.48
N LEU A 45 -5.69 -1.89 1.24
CA LEU A 45 -5.97 -0.54 0.73
C LEU A 45 -5.01 -0.14 -0.40
N ALA A 46 -3.71 -0.40 -0.21
CA ALA A 46 -2.70 -0.13 -1.23
C ALA A 46 -2.98 -0.96 -2.49
N PHE A 47 -3.35 -2.24 -2.35
CA PHE A 47 -3.80 -3.05 -3.48
C PHE A 47 -4.97 -2.40 -4.21
N ALA A 48 -6.01 -1.99 -3.50
CA ALA A 48 -7.20 -1.40 -4.10
C ALA A 48 -6.88 -0.12 -4.89
N ARG A 49 -6.01 0.74 -4.36
CA ARG A 49 -5.61 2.00 -5.00
C ARG A 49 -4.72 1.81 -6.23
N HIS A 50 -3.98 0.73 -6.29
CA HIS A 50 -3.06 0.42 -7.39
C HIS A 50 -3.48 -0.80 -8.19
N ALA A 51 -4.73 -1.26 -8.03
CA ALA A 51 -5.20 -2.50 -8.61
C ALA A 51 -4.91 -2.58 -10.12
N HIS A 52 -4.31 -3.69 -10.48
CA HIS A 52 -3.91 -4.05 -11.84
C HIS A 52 -3.88 -5.58 -11.95
N GLU A 53 -4.03 -6.11 -13.15
CA GLU A 53 -4.05 -7.57 -13.38
C GLU A 53 -2.77 -8.28 -12.92
N THR A 54 -1.64 -7.57 -12.99
CA THR A 54 -0.31 -8.10 -12.64
C THR A 54 0.20 -7.59 -11.29
N LEU A 55 -0.61 -6.86 -10.51
CA LEU A 55 -0.23 -6.45 -9.16
C LEU A 55 -0.37 -7.64 -8.20
N LEU A 56 0.70 -7.96 -7.49
CA LEU A 56 0.77 -9.09 -6.58
C LEU A 56 1.25 -8.66 -5.20
N PHE A 57 0.80 -9.37 -4.17
CA PHE A 57 1.42 -9.30 -2.86
C PHE A 57 2.80 -9.94 -2.89
N GLY A 58 3.78 -9.26 -2.32
CA GLY A 58 5.10 -9.81 -2.06
C GLY A 58 5.14 -10.59 -0.74
N LYS A 59 6.32 -11.04 -0.35
CA LYS A 59 6.53 -11.76 0.92
C LYS A 59 6.46 -10.86 2.17
N GLY A 60 6.36 -9.54 1.97
CA GLY A 60 6.22 -8.55 3.03
C GLY A 60 7.31 -8.66 4.08
N LEU A 61 6.91 -8.79 5.35
CA LEU A 61 7.86 -8.85 6.49
C LEU A 61 8.82 -10.04 6.48
N SER A 62 8.61 -11.03 5.64
CA SER A 62 9.48 -12.21 5.57
C SER A 62 10.67 -12.04 4.62
N SER A 63 10.79 -10.91 3.93
CA SER A 63 11.89 -10.65 2.99
C SER A 63 12.24 -9.17 2.93
N ASP A 64 13.53 -8.85 3.09
CA ASP A 64 14.04 -7.48 2.88
C ASP A 64 14.19 -7.12 1.40
N ASP A 65 14.18 -8.11 0.52
CA ASP A 65 14.41 -7.95 -0.91
C ASP A 65 13.14 -7.80 -1.75
N GLU A 66 11.97 -8.02 -1.12
CA GLU A 66 10.67 -7.89 -1.77
C GLU A 66 9.81 -6.83 -1.09
N PRO A 67 8.99 -6.08 -1.86
CA PRO A 67 8.02 -5.15 -1.30
C PRO A 67 6.81 -5.86 -0.69
N ASP A 68 5.93 -5.07 -0.10
CA ASP A 68 4.60 -5.56 0.30
C ASP A 68 3.72 -5.89 -0.91
N LEU A 69 3.82 -5.09 -1.97
CA LEU A 69 3.19 -5.34 -3.27
C LEU A 69 4.11 -4.91 -4.39
N TRP A 70 4.03 -5.58 -5.51
CA TRP A 70 4.71 -5.18 -6.73
C TRP A 70 3.93 -5.54 -8.00
N GLN A 71 4.23 -4.79 -9.04
CA GLN A 71 3.79 -5.08 -10.40
C GLN A 71 5.04 -5.25 -11.27
N LYS A 72 5.08 -6.32 -12.03
CA LYS A 72 6.14 -6.60 -13.00
C LYS A 72 5.57 -6.69 -14.39
N ASP A 73 6.35 -6.30 -15.36
CA ASP A 73 6.04 -6.55 -16.76
C ASP A 73 6.40 -8.00 -17.18
N LEU A 74 6.15 -8.32 -18.43
CA LEU A 74 6.42 -9.66 -18.99
C LEU A 74 7.92 -10.01 -19.02
N THR A 75 8.81 -9.05 -18.93
CA THR A 75 10.26 -9.25 -18.88
C THR A 75 10.76 -9.45 -17.47
N GLY A 76 9.91 -9.23 -16.46
CA GLY A 76 10.25 -9.26 -15.05
C GLY A 76 10.76 -7.93 -14.50
N ALA A 77 10.76 -6.86 -15.30
CA ALA A 77 11.08 -5.51 -14.81
C ALA A 77 10.00 -5.01 -13.86
N ILE A 78 10.41 -4.37 -12.77
CA ILE A 78 9.50 -3.91 -11.73
C ILE A 78 8.95 -2.55 -12.14
N GLN A 79 7.67 -2.51 -12.48
CA GLN A 79 6.97 -1.27 -12.81
C GLN A 79 6.52 -0.52 -11.56
N VAL A 80 5.98 -1.22 -10.58
CA VAL A 80 5.49 -0.63 -9.33
C VAL A 80 6.05 -1.41 -8.14
N TRP A 81 6.54 -0.69 -7.14
CA TRP A 81 6.99 -1.19 -5.84
C TRP A 81 6.25 -0.47 -4.74
N ILE A 82 5.59 -1.19 -3.84
CA ILE A 82 4.83 -0.60 -2.75
C ILE A 82 5.31 -1.18 -1.42
N ASP A 83 5.77 -0.32 -0.53
CA ASP A 83 6.08 -0.64 0.85
C ASP A 83 5.04 -0.01 1.80
N VAL A 84 4.68 -0.75 2.85
CA VAL A 84 3.76 -0.34 3.90
C VAL A 84 4.51 -0.22 5.22
N GLY A 85 4.35 0.90 5.92
CA GLY A 85 4.99 1.18 7.18
C GLY A 85 6.03 2.29 7.07
N LEU A 86 7.10 2.17 7.84
CA LEU A 86 8.14 3.20 7.98
C LEU A 86 9.51 2.62 7.57
N PRO A 87 9.73 2.38 6.27
CA PRO A 87 10.99 1.81 5.79
C PRO A 87 12.15 2.81 5.98
N ASP A 88 13.35 2.30 6.20
CA ASP A 88 14.53 3.15 6.23
C ASP A 88 14.87 3.74 4.86
N ASP A 89 15.69 4.76 4.85
CA ASP A 89 16.07 5.46 3.62
C ASP A 89 16.91 4.62 2.67
N LYS A 90 17.68 3.63 3.18
CA LYS A 90 18.45 2.72 2.33
C LYS A 90 17.54 1.80 1.54
N ARG A 91 16.55 1.19 2.22
CA ARG A 91 15.54 0.34 1.59
C ARG A 91 14.78 1.12 0.52
N THR A 92 14.33 2.32 0.85
CA THR A 92 13.58 3.18 -0.06
C THR A 92 14.40 3.55 -1.29
N ARG A 93 15.65 3.98 -1.12
CA ARG A 93 16.54 4.30 -2.26
C ARG A 93 16.85 3.08 -3.12
N ARG A 94 17.01 1.90 -2.52
CA ARG A 94 17.18 0.64 -3.26
C ARG A 94 15.95 0.33 -4.11
N ALA A 95 14.75 0.49 -3.55
CA ALA A 95 13.50 0.32 -4.29
C ALA A 95 13.41 1.30 -5.48
N CYS A 96 13.73 2.58 -5.25
CA CYS A 96 13.72 3.61 -6.30
C CYS A 96 14.71 3.32 -7.44
N GLY A 97 15.81 2.60 -7.16
CA GLY A 97 16.77 2.16 -8.19
C GLY A 97 16.35 0.89 -8.93
N ARG A 98 15.30 0.18 -8.48
CA ARG A 98 14.87 -1.10 -9.05
C ARG A 98 13.51 -1.05 -9.74
N ALA A 99 12.69 -0.06 -9.47
CA ALA A 99 11.33 0.06 -9.97
C ALA A 99 11.12 1.38 -10.70
N ASP A 100 10.15 1.40 -11.63
CA ASP A 100 9.78 2.62 -12.35
C ASP A 100 9.06 3.61 -11.42
N GLU A 101 8.17 3.10 -10.56
CA GLU A 101 7.43 3.87 -9.57
C GLU A 101 7.50 3.19 -8.20
N VAL A 102 7.73 3.99 -7.15
CA VAL A 102 7.78 3.52 -5.77
C VAL A 102 6.78 4.29 -4.92
N PHE A 103 5.99 3.55 -4.13
CA PHE A 103 5.02 4.09 -3.20
C PHE A 103 5.32 3.62 -1.79
N ILE A 104 5.24 4.53 -0.83
CA ILE A 104 5.28 4.20 0.60
C ILE A 104 3.95 4.63 1.21
N TYR A 105 3.29 3.70 1.89
CA TYR A 105 2.11 3.94 2.71
C TYR A 105 2.53 3.98 4.17
N SER A 106 2.84 5.18 4.66
CA SER A 106 3.21 5.40 6.06
C SER A 106 1.96 5.56 6.93
N TYR A 107 2.04 5.11 8.16
CA TYR A 107 1.01 5.24 9.17
C TYR A 107 1.61 5.10 10.57
N GLY A 108 0.83 5.36 11.61
CA GLY A 108 1.26 5.24 13.00
C GLY A 108 1.32 6.58 13.74
N GLY A 109 0.59 7.60 13.24
CA GLY A 109 0.44 8.90 13.88
C GLY A 109 1.79 9.60 14.09
N ARG A 110 2.09 10.01 15.31
CA ARG A 110 3.34 10.72 15.64
C ARG A 110 4.61 9.96 15.23
N GLY A 111 4.59 8.64 15.27
CA GLY A 111 5.74 7.83 14.81
C GLY A 111 6.01 8.03 13.31
N ALA A 112 4.97 8.09 12.50
CA ALA A 112 5.07 8.38 11.07
C ALA A 112 5.55 9.81 10.81
N ASP A 113 5.09 10.79 11.59
CA ASP A 113 5.52 12.18 11.46
C ASP A 113 7.03 12.30 11.75
N LEU A 114 7.50 11.71 12.83
CA LEU A 114 8.93 11.70 13.19
C LEU A 114 9.78 10.98 12.15
N TRP A 115 9.31 9.84 11.65
CA TRP A 115 9.97 9.12 10.57
C TRP A 115 10.13 9.99 9.33
N TRP A 116 9.06 10.69 8.94
CA TRP A 116 9.10 11.56 7.77
C TRP A 116 10.05 12.75 7.96
N GLU A 117 10.03 13.40 9.11
CA GLU A 117 10.96 14.49 9.43
C GLU A 117 12.43 14.05 9.32
N GLN A 118 12.75 12.82 9.75
CA GLN A 118 14.11 12.27 9.71
C GLN A 118 14.54 11.79 8.32
N THR A 119 13.59 11.38 7.47
CA THR A 119 13.92 10.74 6.19
C THR A 119 13.72 11.64 4.99
N ARG A 120 12.82 12.63 5.04
CA ARG A 120 12.48 13.49 3.89
C ARG A 120 13.69 14.09 3.19
N GLY A 121 14.65 14.63 3.94
CA GLY A 121 15.84 15.24 3.35
C GLY A 121 16.75 14.25 2.61
N LYS A 122 16.76 12.98 3.05
CA LYS A 122 17.52 11.91 2.39
C LYS A 122 16.84 11.39 1.14
N LEU A 123 15.51 11.55 1.05
CA LEU A 123 14.67 11.06 -0.04
C LEU A 123 14.29 12.14 -1.06
N ASP A 124 14.70 13.37 -0.82
CA ASP A 124 14.30 14.52 -1.63
C ASP A 124 14.69 14.38 -3.11
N ARG A 125 15.84 13.75 -3.38
CA ARG A 125 16.37 13.54 -4.73
C ARG A 125 15.80 12.30 -5.45
N THR A 126 14.94 11.51 -4.81
CA THR A 126 14.30 10.37 -5.46
C THR A 126 13.18 10.84 -6.37
N ALA A 127 13.38 10.69 -7.69
CA ALA A 127 12.46 11.24 -8.68
C ALA A 127 11.16 10.47 -8.83
N ASN A 128 11.17 9.15 -8.55
CA ASN A 128 10.05 8.22 -8.78
C ASN A 128 9.34 7.78 -7.50
N LEU A 129 9.52 8.52 -6.40
CA LEU A 129 8.96 8.19 -5.10
C LEU A 129 7.71 9.02 -4.78
N THR A 130 6.64 8.32 -4.41
CA THR A 130 5.45 8.89 -3.78
C THR A 130 5.35 8.39 -2.34
N VAL A 131 5.15 9.29 -1.38
CA VAL A 131 4.92 8.96 0.03
C VAL A 131 3.52 9.42 0.42
N VAL A 132 2.71 8.47 0.86
CA VAL A 132 1.34 8.68 1.33
C VAL A 132 1.29 8.37 2.82
N ASN A 133 0.70 9.27 3.60
CA ASN A 133 0.47 9.04 5.03
C ASN A 133 -1.01 8.84 5.32
N LEU A 134 -1.30 7.83 6.13
CA LEU A 134 -2.64 7.50 6.59
C LEU A 134 -2.82 7.95 8.04
N PRO A 135 -3.89 8.72 8.35
CA PRO A 135 -4.18 9.12 9.72
C PRO A 135 -4.41 7.90 10.62
N PHE A 136 -4.01 8.03 11.89
CA PHE A 136 -4.15 6.94 12.88
C PHE A 136 -5.61 6.45 13.01
N ALA A 137 -6.58 7.36 13.04
CA ALA A 137 -7.99 6.99 13.13
C ALA A 137 -8.47 6.15 11.94
N VAL A 138 -7.95 6.44 10.74
CA VAL A 138 -8.29 5.70 9.51
C VAL A 138 -7.73 4.27 9.57
N THR A 139 -6.47 4.11 9.93
CA THR A 139 -5.85 2.77 9.99
C THR A 139 -6.41 1.92 11.12
N GLN A 140 -6.81 2.52 12.24
CA GLN A 140 -7.54 1.83 13.30
C GLN A 140 -8.95 1.39 12.84
N ALA A 141 -9.64 2.21 12.06
CA ALA A 141 -10.93 1.83 11.48
C ALA A 141 -10.78 0.70 10.45
N LEU A 142 -9.75 0.76 9.60
CA LEU A 142 -9.43 -0.29 8.64
C LEU A 142 -9.13 -1.63 9.35
N ALA A 143 -8.39 -1.60 10.45
CA ALA A 143 -8.07 -2.82 11.23
C ALA A 143 -9.33 -3.56 11.70
N LYS A 144 -10.42 -2.85 11.99
CA LYS A 144 -11.70 -3.44 12.41
C LYS A 144 -12.43 -4.19 11.30
N LEU A 145 -12.09 -3.96 10.03
CA LEU A 145 -12.63 -4.72 8.90
C LEU A 145 -11.99 -6.11 8.77
N ALA A 146 -10.85 -6.36 9.44
CA ALA A 146 -10.08 -7.57 9.28
C ALA A 146 -10.84 -8.80 9.78
N GLN A 147 -11.17 -9.70 8.87
CA GLN A 147 -11.80 -11.00 9.12
C GLN A 147 -11.16 -12.06 8.23
N ARG A 148 -11.23 -13.32 8.62
CA ARG A 148 -10.68 -14.45 7.85
C ARG A 148 -11.20 -14.50 6.41
N ASN A 149 -12.46 -14.16 6.23
CA ASN A 149 -13.11 -14.03 4.93
C ASN A 149 -13.80 -12.66 4.89
N MET A 150 -13.35 -11.79 4.01
CA MET A 150 -13.83 -10.43 3.89
C MET A 150 -14.60 -10.23 2.59
N GLN A 151 -15.68 -9.45 2.67
CA GLN A 151 -16.41 -8.92 1.52
C GLN A 151 -16.24 -7.41 1.56
N LEU A 152 -15.40 -6.87 0.69
CA LEU A 152 -15.00 -5.47 0.70
C LEU A 152 -15.36 -4.77 -0.60
N GLN A 153 -15.71 -3.50 -0.50
CA GLN A 153 -15.91 -2.60 -1.62
C GLN A 153 -14.98 -1.40 -1.47
N CYS A 154 -14.28 -1.05 -2.54
CA CYS A 154 -13.47 0.16 -2.61
C CYS A 154 -13.99 1.05 -3.73
N THR A 155 -14.30 2.30 -3.39
CA THR A 155 -14.70 3.33 -4.35
C THR A 155 -13.67 4.44 -4.34
N ILE A 156 -13.19 4.83 -5.52
CA ILE A 156 -12.28 5.96 -5.71
C ILE A 156 -12.90 6.93 -6.70
N GLN A 157 -13.08 8.17 -6.30
CA GLN A 157 -13.65 9.22 -7.14
C GLN A 157 -13.13 10.59 -6.70
N GLU A 158 -12.67 11.40 -7.65
CA GLU A 158 -12.14 12.75 -7.41
C GLU A 158 -11.03 12.79 -6.33
N GLY A 159 -10.17 11.77 -6.33
CA GLY A 159 -9.10 11.59 -5.35
C GLY A 159 -9.56 11.10 -3.98
N GLN A 160 -10.86 11.01 -3.72
CA GLN A 160 -11.40 10.46 -2.49
C GLN A 160 -11.49 8.94 -2.55
N VAL A 161 -11.21 8.29 -1.43
CA VAL A 161 -11.19 6.84 -1.31
C VAL A 161 -12.12 6.40 -0.20
N TRP A 162 -12.99 5.44 -0.48
CA TRP A 162 -13.83 4.78 0.51
C TRP A 162 -13.61 3.29 0.45
N ILE A 163 -13.55 2.66 1.61
CA ILE A 163 -13.55 1.20 1.74
C ILE A 163 -14.67 0.78 2.69
N ALA A 164 -15.41 -0.23 2.33
CA ALA A 164 -16.60 -0.64 3.08
C ALA A 164 -16.72 -2.17 3.16
N ASP A 165 -17.35 -2.65 4.21
CA ASP A 165 -17.97 -3.96 4.30
C ASP A 165 -19.50 -3.81 4.42
N ALA A 166 -20.21 -4.88 4.77
CA ALA A 166 -21.66 -4.83 4.93
C ALA A 166 -22.13 -3.95 6.11
N ALA A 167 -21.28 -3.70 7.10
CA ALA A 167 -21.64 -3.03 8.35
C ALA A 167 -21.19 -1.57 8.41
N GLN A 168 -20.09 -1.21 7.73
CA GLN A 168 -19.49 0.11 7.85
C GLN A 168 -18.78 0.56 6.57
N ARG A 169 -18.72 1.87 6.40
CA ARG A 169 -18.00 2.54 5.34
C ARG A 169 -16.97 3.48 5.96
N ILE A 170 -15.73 3.38 5.50
CA ILE A 170 -14.62 4.19 5.98
C ILE A 170 -14.20 5.12 4.86
N GLU A 171 -14.20 6.41 5.12
CA GLU A 171 -13.53 7.40 4.28
C GLU A 171 -12.04 7.37 4.60
N VAL A 172 -11.24 7.13 3.57
CA VAL A 172 -9.79 7.09 3.71
C VAL A 172 -9.24 8.47 3.39
N ASP A 173 -9.16 9.30 4.42
CA ASP A 173 -8.50 10.60 4.34
C ASP A 173 -6.98 10.38 4.39
N LEU A 174 -6.32 10.58 3.26
CA LEU A 174 -4.88 10.38 3.13
C LEU A 174 -4.17 11.68 2.77
N THR A 175 -2.92 11.81 3.21
CA THR A 175 -2.08 12.96 2.91
C THR A 175 -0.91 12.52 2.03
N ILE A 176 -0.67 13.22 0.93
CA ILE A 176 0.51 12.99 0.09
C ILE A 176 1.65 13.84 0.65
N LEU A 177 2.65 13.18 1.24
CA LEU A 177 3.83 13.83 1.83
C LEU A 177 4.91 14.14 0.78
N LYS A 178 4.99 13.33 -0.27
CA LYS A 178 5.90 13.51 -1.40
C LYS A 178 5.24 13.03 -2.68
N MET A 179 5.39 13.81 -3.73
CA MET A 179 5.04 13.42 -5.11
C MET A 179 6.29 13.11 -5.92
N PRO A 180 6.21 12.28 -6.96
CA PRO A 180 7.30 12.06 -7.87
C PRO A 180 7.65 13.37 -8.57
N GLN A 181 8.93 13.57 -8.88
CA GLN A 181 9.36 14.71 -9.66
C GLN A 181 8.90 14.48 -11.11
N THR A 182 8.07 15.37 -11.63
CA THR A 182 7.76 15.36 -13.06
C THR A 182 9.06 15.62 -13.81
N ALA A 183 9.48 14.66 -14.65
CA ALA A 183 10.55 14.91 -15.61
C ALA A 183 10.12 16.11 -16.44
N GLY A 184 10.78 17.24 -16.24
CA GLY A 184 10.52 18.43 -17.04
C GLY A 184 10.68 18.03 -18.51
N ARG A 185 9.59 18.10 -19.27
CA ARG A 185 9.67 18.03 -20.73
C ARG A 185 10.59 19.17 -21.16
N ARG A 186 11.83 18.82 -21.52
CA ARG A 186 12.67 19.71 -22.30
C ARG A 186 12.24 19.65 -23.76
#